data_64144ef4e4eac5e7ec09b2718312a9b3
#
_entry.id   64144ef4e4eac5e7ec09b2718312a9b3
#
_cell.length_a   1.000
_cell.length_b   1.000
_cell.length_c   1.000
_cell.angle_alpha   90.00
_cell.angle_beta   90.00
_cell.angle_gamma   90.00
#
_symmetry.space_group_name_H-M   'P 1'
#
loop_
_entity.id
_entity.type
_entity.pdbx_description
1 polymer ?
#
loop_
_entity_poly.entity_id
_entity_poly.type
_entity_poly.pdbx_seq_one_letter_code
_entity_poly.pdbx_strand_id
1 'polypeptide(L)'
;SRVYSIERYKTLADMAKKRLERLNISNVTILLQDGFFGYAPQAPFDRIILTAAVEEIPSFIISQLKVGGIMIVPVGLPNQKQSLLKVIKNEKGLDITELMSVRFVQMKEGLEKV
;
A
#
# COMPACT_ATOMS: atom_id res chain seq x y z
N SER A 1 -6.88 16.02 4.59
CA SER A 1 -5.93 14.92 4.36
C SER A 1 -5.81 14.60 2.88
N ARG A 2 -4.63 14.22 2.43
CA ARG A 2 -4.37 13.83 1.05
C ARG A 2 -4.08 12.33 1.00
N VAL A 3 -4.66 11.62 0.03
CA VAL A 3 -4.44 10.19 -0.18
C VAL A 3 -3.80 9.98 -1.55
N TYR A 4 -2.76 9.17 -1.61
CA TYR A 4 -2.12 8.73 -2.85
C TYR A 4 -2.38 7.24 -2.99
N SER A 5 -3.03 6.85 -4.09
CA SER A 5 -3.37 5.46 -4.37
C SER A 5 -2.63 5.01 -5.62
N ILE A 6 -1.93 3.89 -5.50
CA ILE A 6 -1.10 3.36 -6.59
C ILE A 6 -1.78 2.14 -7.19
N GLU A 7 -1.92 2.15 -8.51
CA GLU A 7 -2.50 1.07 -9.30
C GLU A 7 -1.56 0.76 -10.47
N ARG A 8 -1.29 -0.53 -10.71
CA ARG A 8 -0.40 -0.96 -11.80
C ARG A 8 -1.13 -1.24 -13.11
N TYR A 9 -2.45 -1.34 -13.09
CA TYR A 9 -3.27 -1.56 -14.29
C TYR A 9 -3.87 -0.25 -14.78
N LYS A 10 -3.55 0.13 -16.02
CA LYS A 10 -4.03 1.38 -16.59
C LYS A 10 -5.55 1.47 -16.61
N THR A 11 -6.23 0.40 -17.03
CA THR A 11 -7.69 0.37 -17.08
C THR A 11 -8.32 0.61 -15.71
N LEU A 12 -7.77 -0.04 -14.66
CA LEU A 12 -8.27 0.13 -13.30
C LEU A 12 -7.98 1.52 -12.74
N ALA A 13 -6.81 2.08 -13.06
CA ALA A 13 -6.47 3.44 -12.65
C ALA A 13 -7.44 4.46 -13.28
N ASP A 14 -7.71 4.32 -14.57
CA ASP A 14 -8.65 5.21 -15.28
C ASP A 14 -10.07 5.08 -14.73
N MET A 15 -10.52 3.87 -14.44
CA MET A 15 -11.84 3.64 -13.84
C MET A 15 -11.94 4.26 -12.45
N ALA A 16 -10.89 4.13 -11.63
CA ALA A 16 -10.86 4.72 -10.29
C ALA A 16 -10.94 6.24 -10.34
N LYS A 17 -10.19 6.87 -11.26
CA LYS A 17 -10.25 8.33 -11.46
C LYS A 17 -11.67 8.79 -11.78
N LYS A 18 -12.35 8.10 -12.71
CA LYS A 18 -13.72 8.43 -13.10
C LYS A 18 -14.70 8.27 -11.95
N ARG A 19 -14.55 7.22 -11.14
CA ARG A 19 -15.41 7.00 -9.97
C ARG A 19 -15.25 8.11 -8.94
N LEU A 20 -14.01 8.52 -8.67
CA LEU A 20 -13.74 9.59 -7.71
C LEU A 20 -14.32 10.92 -8.17
N GLU A 21 -14.22 11.24 -9.47
CA GLU A 21 -14.85 12.42 -10.05
C GLU A 21 -16.37 12.38 -9.87
N ARG A 22 -16.99 11.24 -10.18
CA ARG A 22 -18.44 11.05 -10.06
C ARG A 22 -18.93 11.22 -8.62
N LEU A 23 -18.12 10.80 -7.64
CA LEU A 23 -18.42 10.90 -6.22
C LEU A 23 -18.00 12.23 -5.60
N ASN A 24 -17.43 13.14 -6.39
CA ASN A 24 -16.92 14.44 -5.94
C ASN A 24 -15.84 14.29 -4.84
N ILE A 25 -15.01 13.26 -4.94
CA ILE A 25 -13.88 13.07 -4.03
C ILE A 25 -12.64 13.67 -4.68
N SER A 26 -12.11 14.73 -4.09
CA SER A 26 -11.00 15.49 -4.68
C SER A 26 -9.68 15.36 -3.94
N ASN A 27 -9.66 14.66 -2.80
CA ASN A 27 -8.46 14.51 -1.98
C ASN A 27 -7.67 13.21 -2.23
N VAL A 28 -8.00 12.49 -3.31
CA VAL A 28 -7.32 11.24 -3.69
C VAL A 28 -6.67 11.43 -5.05
N THR A 29 -5.39 11.13 -5.14
CA THR A 29 -4.65 11.10 -6.40
C THR A 29 -4.39 9.64 -6.76
N ILE A 30 -4.84 9.22 -7.94
CA ILE A 30 -4.57 7.89 -8.48
C ILE A 30 -3.30 7.96 -9.33
N LEU A 31 -2.35 7.08 -9.05
CA LEU A 31 -1.06 7.02 -9.75
C LEU A 31 -0.92 5.67 -10.44
N LEU A 32 -0.62 5.69 -11.73
CA LEU A 32 -0.30 4.47 -12.47
C LEU A 32 1.20 4.19 -12.31
N GLN A 33 1.55 3.37 -11.33
CA GLN A 33 2.94 3.11 -10.97
C GLN A 33 3.12 1.72 -10.37
N ASP A 34 4.38 1.35 -10.17
CA ASP A 34 4.77 0.15 -9.45
C ASP A 34 4.73 0.43 -7.94
N GLY A 35 3.82 -0.25 -7.23
CA GLY A 35 3.64 -0.06 -5.79
C GLY A 35 4.82 -0.49 -4.92
N PHE A 36 5.73 -1.32 -5.44
CA PHE A 36 6.93 -1.73 -4.68
C PHE A 36 7.82 -0.55 -4.29
N PHE A 37 7.76 0.55 -5.05
CA PHE A 37 8.56 1.75 -4.77
C PHE A 37 7.83 2.78 -3.91
N GLY A 38 6.60 2.49 -3.49
CA GLY A 38 5.80 3.47 -2.76
C GLY A 38 5.60 4.75 -3.58
N TYR A 39 5.67 5.89 -2.92
CA TYR A 39 5.59 7.19 -3.60
C TYR A 39 6.52 8.20 -2.92
N ALA A 40 7.80 8.11 -3.23
CA ALA A 40 8.85 8.92 -2.60
C ALA A 40 8.63 10.44 -2.71
N PRO A 41 8.09 10.99 -3.83
CA PRO A 41 7.93 12.45 -3.94
C PRO A 41 7.12 13.11 -2.82
N GLN A 42 6.22 12.37 -2.18
CA GLN A 42 5.38 12.92 -1.11
C GLN A 42 5.63 12.27 0.25
N ALA A 43 6.64 11.39 0.33
CA ALA A 43 7.03 10.77 1.60
C ALA A 43 7.63 11.82 2.56
N PRO A 44 7.61 11.58 3.89
CA PRO A 44 7.04 10.40 4.54
C PRO A 44 5.52 10.50 4.75
N PHE A 45 4.90 9.33 4.94
CA PHE A 45 3.45 9.23 5.11
C PHE A 45 3.09 8.88 6.56
N ASP A 46 1.94 9.38 7.01
CA ASP A 46 1.39 9.05 8.33
C ASP A 46 0.79 7.64 8.36
N ARG A 47 0.18 7.24 7.26
CA ARG A 47 -0.52 5.96 7.13
C ARG A 47 -0.22 5.35 5.77
N ILE A 48 0.07 4.05 5.78
CA ILE A 48 0.27 3.27 4.55
C ILE A 48 -0.55 1.99 4.67
N ILE A 49 -1.28 1.65 3.61
CA ILE A 49 -1.96 0.37 3.51
C ILE A 49 -1.55 -0.33 2.23
N LEU A 50 -1.14 -1.59 2.34
CA LEU A 50 -0.91 -2.45 1.18
C LEU A 50 -2.13 -3.35 1.01
N THR A 51 -2.68 -3.36 -0.20
CA THR A 51 -3.86 -4.16 -0.55
C THR A 51 -3.50 -5.37 -1.41
N ALA A 52 -2.23 -5.72 -1.44
CA ALA A 52 -1.70 -6.94 -2.02
C ALA A 52 -0.66 -7.52 -1.05
N ALA A 53 -0.54 -8.85 -1.01
CA ALA A 53 0.33 -9.52 -0.07
C ALA A 53 1.80 -9.48 -0.50
N VAL A 54 2.68 -9.40 0.48
CA VAL A 54 4.13 -9.47 0.30
C VAL A 54 4.70 -10.64 1.10
N GLU A 55 5.83 -11.20 0.69
CA GLU A 55 6.47 -12.28 1.42
C GLU A 55 7.13 -11.79 2.71
N GLU A 56 7.63 -10.57 2.68
CA GLU A 56 8.20 -9.89 3.84
C GLU A 56 7.87 -8.40 3.77
N ILE A 57 7.97 -7.70 4.89
CA ILE A 57 7.67 -6.27 4.96
C ILE A 57 8.72 -5.52 4.13
N PRO A 58 8.29 -4.74 3.11
CA PRO A 58 9.24 -4.08 2.21
C PRO A 58 9.92 -2.89 2.91
N SER A 59 11.23 -3.00 3.10
CA SER A 59 12.03 -1.98 3.80
C SER A 59 11.95 -0.61 3.12
N PHE A 60 11.87 -0.60 1.79
CA PHE A 60 11.78 0.66 1.04
C PHE A 60 10.48 1.40 1.33
N ILE A 61 9.37 0.68 1.46
CA ILE A 61 8.09 1.29 1.81
C ILE A 61 8.09 1.72 3.29
N ILE A 62 8.68 0.92 4.18
CA ILE A 62 8.85 1.31 5.58
C ILE A 62 9.64 2.61 5.71
N SER A 63 10.65 2.81 4.87
CA SER A 63 11.43 4.06 4.89
C SER A 63 10.58 5.30 4.59
N GLN A 64 9.44 5.12 3.94
CA GLN A 64 8.51 6.21 3.61
C GLN A 64 7.42 6.43 4.67
N LEU A 65 7.42 5.64 5.74
CA LEU A 65 6.50 5.80 6.86
C LEU A 65 7.13 6.73 7.89
N LYS A 66 6.36 7.69 8.39
CA LYS A 66 6.83 8.56 9.48
C LYS A 66 7.08 7.76 10.75
N VAL A 67 7.99 8.24 11.57
CA VAL A 67 8.08 7.82 12.98
C VAL A 67 6.73 8.14 13.65
N GLY A 68 6.14 7.15 14.31
CA GLY A 68 4.78 7.23 14.82
C GLY A 68 3.71 6.85 13.81
N GLY A 69 4.09 6.63 12.55
CA GLY A 69 3.18 6.21 11.50
C GLY A 69 2.79 4.75 11.61
N ILE A 70 1.67 4.41 10.96
CA ILE A 70 1.11 3.05 10.99
C ILE A 70 0.98 2.53 9.57
N MET A 71 1.44 1.28 9.37
CA MET A 71 1.24 0.53 8.14
C MET A 71 0.39 -0.70 8.41
N ILE A 72 -0.53 -0.99 7.49
CA ILE A 72 -1.28 -2.24 7.47
C ILE A 72 -0.84 -3.01 6.24
N VAL A 73 -0.39 -4.25 6.43
CA VAL A 73 0.20 -5.03 5.34
C VAL A 73 -0.08 -6.52 5.49
N PRO A 74 -0.57 -7.19 4.42
CA PRO A 74 -0.71 -8.66 4.43
C PRO A 74 0.63 -9.30 4.06
N VAL A 75 1.13 -10.19 4.93
CA VAL A 75 2.42 -10.86 4.75
C VAL A 75 2.23 -12.36 4.71
N GLY A 76 2.79 -13.00 3.72
CA GLY A 76 2.77 -14.45 3.56
C GLY A 76 3.06 -14.89 2.13
N LEU A 77 3.16 -16.21 1.95
CA LEU A 77 3.45 -16.80 0.64
C LEU A 77 2.20 -16.86 -0.23
N PRO A 78 2.38 -16.94 -1.57
CA PRO A 78 1.26 -17.08 -2.50
C PRO A 78 0.41 -18.30 -2.19
N ASN A 79 -0.91 -18.18 -2.38
CA ASN A 79 -1.89 -19.27 -2.21
C ASN A 79 -1.92 -19.91 -0.82
N GLN A 80 -1.43 -19.21 0.18
CA GLN A 80 -1.46 -19.65 1.57
C GLN A 80 -2.14 -18.59 2.44
N LYS A 81 -2.46 -18.97 3.67
CA LYS A 81 -2.92 -17.98 4.65
C LYS A 81 -1.82 -16.97 4.89
N GLN A 82 -2.21 -15.72 4.93
CA GLN A 82 -1.33 -14.60 5.20
C GLN A 82 -1.73 -13.97 6.52
N SER A 83 -0.79 -13.29 7.15
CA SER A 83 -1.08 -12.52 8.37
C SER A 83 -1.25 -11.05 7.99
N LEU A 84 -2.38 -10.45 8.38
CA LEU A 84 -2.55 -9.01 8.27
C LEU A 84 -1.86 -8.37 9.45
N LEU A 85 -0.79 -7.64 9.18
CA LEU A 85 0.04 -7.04 10.21
C LEU A 85 -0.23 -5.55 10.34
N LYS A 86 -0.25 -5.09 11.60
CA LYS A 86 -0.17 -3.68 11.93
C LYS A 86 1.25 -3.37 12.35
N VAL A 87 1.89 -2.45 11.66
CA VAL A 87 3.27 -2.06 11.90
C VAL A 87 3.29 -0.60 12.34
N ILE A 88 3.84 -0.34 13.51
CA ILE A 88 4.04 1.03 14.00
C ILE A 88 5.54 1.30 13.99
N LYS A 89 5.94 2.36 13.29
CA LYS A 89 7.34 2.77 13.25
C LYS A 89 7.64 3.67 14.44
N ASN A 90 8.67 3.30 15.18
CA ASN A 90 9.18 4.15 16.27
C ASN A 90 10.66 4.44 16.06
N GLU A 91 11.26 5.24 16.92
CA GLU A 91 12.65 5.66 16.78
C GLU A 91 13.65 4.52 16.89
N LYS A 92 13.25 3.41 17.54
CA LYS A 92 14.13 2.25 17.77
C LYS A 92 13.90 1.12 16.77
N GLY A 93 12.81 1.15 16.00
CA GLY A 93 12.48 0.09 15.08
C GLY A 93 10.98 0.00 14.80
N LEU A 94 10.49 -1.22 14.70
CA LEU A 94 9.10 -1.51 14.36
C LEU A 94 8.42 -2.31 15.45
N ASP A 95 7.19 -1.90 15.79
CA ASP A 95 6.28 -2.69 16.63
C ASP A 95 5.28 -3.38 15.71
N ILE A 96 5.26 -4.71 15.70
CA ILE A 96 4.46 -5.50 14.78
C ILE A 96 3.43 -6.31 15.56
N THR A 97 2.16 -6.18 15.17
CA THR A 97 1.05 -6.93 15.76
C THR A 97 0.28 -7.65 14.66
N GLU A 98 0.02 -8.94 14.81
CA GLU A 98 -0.87 -9.66 13.91
C GLU A 98 -2.32 -9.34 14.27
N LEU A 99 -3.10 -8.90 13.27
CA LEU A 99 -4.50 -8.55 13.46
C LEU A 99 -5.43 -9.73 13.18
N MET A 100 -5.19 -10.45 12.08
CA MET A 100 -6.01 -11.59 11.65
C MET A 100 -5.32 -12.34 10.51
N SER A 101 -5.85 -13.54 10.21
CA SER A 101 -5.46 -14.27 9.00
C SER A 101 -6.29 -13.77 7.82
N VAL A 102 -5.65 -13.61 6.68
CA VAL A 102 -6.28 -13.10 5.46
C VAL A 102 -5.75 -13.84 4.23
N ARG A 103 -6.35 -13.57 3.06
CA ARG A 103 -5.82 -13.98 1.76
C ARG A 103 -5.99 -12.82 0.79
N PHE A 104 -4.88 -12.26 0.37
CA PHE A 104 -4.81 -11.21 -0.65
C PHE A 104 -4.11 -11.75 -1.88
N VAL A 105 -4.33 -11.09 -3.02
CA VAL A 105 -3.50 -11.32 -4.20
C VAL A 105 -2.07 -10.89 -3.89
N GLN A 106 -1.10 -11.53 -4.53
CA GLN A 106 0.30 -11.17 -4.34
C GLN A 106 0.60 -9.83 -5.01
N MET A 107 1.43 -9.04 -4.35
CA MET A 107 1.96 -7.81 -4.91
C MET A 107 2.89 -8.15 -6.07
N LYS A 108 2.71 -7.49 -7.20
CA LYS A 108 3.49 -7.73 -8.41
C LYS A 108 4.27 -6.48 -8.80
N GLU A 109 5.46 -6.71 -9.32
CA GLU A 109 6.30 -5.63 -9.83
C GLU A 109 5.83 -5.18 -11.21
N GLY A 110 6.15 -3.94 -11.55
CA GLY A 110 5.93 -3.37 -12.86
C GLY A 110 4.50 -2.93 -13.13
N LEU A 111 4.27 -2.53 -14.37
CA LEU A 111 2.97 -2.10 -14.86
C LEU A 111 2.38 -3.16 -15.77
N GLU A 112 1.05 -3.30 -15.71
CA GLU A 112 0.30 -4.10 -16.68
C GLU A 112 -0.33 -3.19 -17.73
N LYS A 113 -0.40 -3.69 -18.98
CA LYS A 113 -0.88 -2.88 -20.10
C LYS A 113 -2.40 -2.80 -20.21
N VAL A 114 -3.11 -3.59 -19.45
CA VAL A 114 -4.58 -3.65 -19.53
C VAL A 114 -5.26 -3.01 -18.34
#